data_e493d6b139676d2242720f49e3433f7b
#
_entry.id   e493d6b139676d2242720f49e3433f7b
#
_cell.length_a   1.000
_cell.length_b   1.000
_cell.length_c   1.000
_cell.angle_alpha   90.00
_cell.angle_beta   90.00
_cell.angle_gamma   90.00
#
_symmetry.space_group_name_H-M   'P 1'
#
loop_
_entity.id
_entity.type
_entity.pdbx_description
1 polymer ?
#
loop_
_entity_poly.entity_id
_entity_poly.type
_entity_poly.pdbx_seq_one_letter_code
_entity_poly.pdbx_strand_id
1 'polypeptide(L)'
;MKLVVQSIVTGPFRENTYIVGDQVSSQCVLIDPGDEDQKIIQILEENNLQPIAIINTHAHLDHIGAVTEIKERYTIPFYLHIAEKPVLESYPVATRMFGLQEKETPSVDKWIESGGPLKIGPFVFSIIETPGHTPGGCSYVIEDCVFVGDTLFQGSIGRTDLPGGDWPTLKLSLIHI
;
A
#
# COMPACT_ATOMS: atom_id res chain seq x y z
N MET A 1 7.02 5.26 21.08
CA MET A 1 5.89 4.90 20.22
C MET A 1 5.09 3.78 20.87
N LYS A 2 3.79 3.79 20.80
CA LYS A 2 2.93 2.67 21.16
C LYS A 2 2.12 2.32 19.92
N LEU A 3 2.58 1.30 19.19
CA LEU A 3 2.03 0.89 17.90
C LEU A 3 0.60 0.37 18.03
N VAL A 4 -0.26 0.78 17.14
CA VAL A 4 -1.61 0.25 16.92
C VAL A 4 -1.81 0.04 15.44
N VAL A 5 -2.32 -1.13 15.08
CA VAL A 5 -2.64 -1.46 13.70
C VAL A 5 -4.13 -1.75 13.59
N GLN A 6 -4.79 -1.09 12.64
CA GLN A 6 -6.18 -1.34 12.26
C GLN A 6 -6.25 -1.69 10.78
N SER A 7 -6.95 -2.76 10.44
CA SER A 7 -7.24 -3.10 9.05
C SER A 7 -8.67 -2.71 8.67
N ILE A 8 -8.85 -2.26 7.44
CA ILE A 8 -10.13 -1.88 6.85
C ILE A 8 -10.24 -2.60 5.52
N VAL A 9 -11.26 -3.43 5.37
CA VAL A 9 -11.55 -4.04 4.06
C VAL A 9 -12.22 -3.01 3.17
N THR A 10 -11.65 -2.74 2.00
CA THR A 10 -12.14 -1.74 1.04
C THR A 10 -12.42 -2.32 -0.34
N GLY A 11 -13.33 -1.66 -1.06
CA GLY A 11 -13.64 -1.90 -2.45
C GLY A 11 -14.19 -3.29 -2.82
N PRO A 12 -14.47 -3.50 -4.11
CA PRO A 12 -15.06 -4.74 -4.62
C PRO A 12 -14.09 -5.93 -4.57
N PHE A 13 -12.78 -5.67 -4.56
CA PHE A 13 -11.74 -6.71 -4.43
C PHE A 13 -11.48 -7.13 -2.99
N ARG A 14 -12.07 -6.40 -2.00
CA ARG A 14 -11.94 -6.67 -0.57
C ARG A 14 -10.48 -6.61 -0.09
N GLU A 15 -9.74 -5.68 -0.64
CA GLU A 15 -8.37 -5.38 -0.25
C GLU A 15 -8.31 -4.87 1.21
N ASN A 16 -7.17 -5.05 1.86
CA ASN A 16 -6.94 -4.58 3.23
C ASN A 16 -6.12 -3.30 3.22
N THR A 17 -6.78 -2.17 3.43
CA THR A 17 -6.13 -0.92 3.84
C THR A 17 -5.71 -1.01 5.30
N TYR A 18 -4.49 -0.62 5.65
CA TYR A 18 -4.05 -0.59 7.04
C TYR A 18 -3.77 0.83 7.53
N ILE A 19 -4.21 1.10 8.77
CA ILE A 19 -3.83 2.29 9.53
C ILE A 19 -2.81 1.85 10.58
N VAL A 20 -1.57 2.30 10.42
CA VAL A 20 -0.46 2.04 11.36
C VAL A 20 -0.27 3.28 12.20
N GLY A 21 -0.78 3.28 13.41
CA GLY A 21 -0.86 4.44 14.29
C GLY A 21 0.06 4.37 15.51
N ASP A 22 0.40 5.54 16.03
CA ASP A 22 1.05 5.70 17.35
C ASP A 22 0.08 6.36 18.34
N GLN A 23 -0.32 5.62 19.36
CA GLN A 23 -1.24 6.13 20.39
C GLN A 23 -0.69 7.31 21.19
N VAL A 24 0.62 7.57 21.16
CA VAL A 24 1.23 8.68 21.93
C VAL A 24 1.15 9.98 21.17
N SER A 25 1.44 9.96 19.87
CA SER A 25 1.45 11.17 19.01
C SER A 25 0.16 11.37 18.25
N SER A 26 -0.73 10.38 18.20
CA SER A 26 -1.92 10.31 17.31
C SER A 26 -1.57 10.36 15.83
N GLN A 27 -0.31 10.24 15.45
CA GLN A 27 0.11 10.15 14.05
C GLN A 27 -0.12 8.73 13.51
N CYS A 28 -0.37 8.63 12.20
CA CYS A 28 -0.45 7.34 11.53
C CYS A 28 0.12 7.39 10.11
N VAL A 29 0.47 6.21 9.61
CA VAL A 29 0.81 5.94 8.22
C VAL A 29 -0.28 5.03 7.65
N LEU A 30 -0.76 5.35 6.45
CA LEU A 30 -1.69 4.49 5.72
C LEU A 30 -0.90 3.57 4.79
N ILE A 31 -1.27 2.29 4.78
CA ILE A 31 -0.72 1.31 3.85
C ILE A 31 -1.85 0.83 2.96
N ASP A 32 -1.63 0.90 1.64
CA ASP A 32 -2.54 0.45 0.60
C ASP A 32 -3.98 1.00 0.75
N PRO A 33 -4.22 2.32 0.73
CA PRO A 33 -5.59 2.85 0.70
C PRO A 33 -6.21 2.61 -0.68
N GLY A 34 -6.88 1.47 -0.81
CA GLY A 34 -7.30 0.91 -2.08
C GLY A 34 -8.59 1.48 -2.65
N ASP A 35 -9.58 1.74 -1.80
CA ASP A 35 -10.88 2.29 -2.20
C ASP A 35 -11.62 2.90 -0.99
N GLU A 36 -12.86 3.38 -1.19
CA GLU A 36 -13.73 3.89 -0.11
C GLU A 36 -13.05 4.96 0.76
N ASP A 37 -12.41 5.97 0.11
CA ASP A 37 -11.69 7.08 0.77
C ASP A 37 -12.49 7.71 1.92
N GLN A 38 -13.80 7.94 1.74
CA GLN A 38 -14.66 8.54 2.76
C GLN A 38 -14.78 7.65 4.01
N LYS A 39 -14.79 6.34 3.86
CA LYS A 39 -14.80 5.40 4.99
C LYS A 39 -13.48 5.43 5.75
N ILE A 40 -12.35 5.48 5.03
CA ILE A 40 -11.03 5.61 5.64
C ILE A 40 -10.92 6.94 6.40
N ILE A 41 -11.34 8.05 5.78
CA ILE A 41 -11.36 9.38 6.39
C ILE A 41 -12.22 9.39 7.66
N GLN A 42 -13.42 8.85 7.61
CA GLN A 42 -14.31 8.74 8.77
C GLN A 42 -13.64 8.01 9.94
N ILE A 43 -13.00 6.87 9.67
CA ILE A 43 -12.30 6.07 10.70
C ILE A 43 -11.13 6.87 11.31
N LEU A 44 -10.38 7.61 10.49
CA LEU A 44 -9.30 8.48 10.98
C LEU A 44 -9.83 9.57 11.91
N GLU A 45 -10.92 10.22 11.54
CA GLU A 45 -11.56 11.30 12.31
C GLU A 45 -12.15 10.77 13.63
N GLU A 46 -12.90 9.66 13.59
CA GLU A 46 -13.49 9.02 14.79
C GLU A 46 -12.42 8.60 15.82
N ASN A 47 -11.24 8.20 15.36
CA ASN A 47 -10.13 7.79 16.23
C ASN A 47 -9.14 8.93 16.53
N ASN A 48 -9.40 10.15 16.07
CA ASN A 48 -8.51 11.33 16.20
C ASN A 48 -7.08 11.04 15.70
N LEU A 49 -6.96 10.29 14.59
CA LEU A 49 -5.69 9.95 13.98
C LEU A 49 -5.31 10.98 12.90
N GLN A 50 -4.03 11.34 12.87
CA GLN A 50 -3.46 12.28 11.92
C GLN A 50 -2.56 11.51 10.94
N PRO A 51 -3.00 11.22 9.71
CA PRO A 51 -2.14 10.58 8.72
C PRO A 51 -1.01 11.54 8.34
N ILE A 52 0.20 11.01 8.24
CA ILE A 52 1.41 11.78 7.89
C ILE A 52 2.08 11.28 6.62
N ALA A 53 1.68 10.13 6.10
CA ALA A 53 2.10 9.60 4.81
C ALA A 53 1.20 8.45 4.37
N ILE A 54 1.28 8.14 3.07
CA ILE A 54 0.79 6.91 2.45
C ILE A 54 1.99 6.15 1.92
N ILE A 55 2.07 4.85 2.18
CA ILE A 55 3.03 3.92 1.58
C ILE A 55 2.27 2.76 0.96
N ASN A 56 2.66 2.32 -0.24
CA ASN A 56 1.98 1.20 -0.86
C ASN A 56 2.93 0.03 -1.09
N THR A 57 2.38 -1.17 -0.88
CA THR A 57 3.09 -2.43 -1.17
C THR A 57 3.31 -2.59 -2.66
N HIS A 58 2.33 -2.20 -3.47
CA HIS A 58 2.40 -2.19 -4.93
C HIS A 58 1.31 -1.26 -5.53
N ALA A 59 1.25 -1.16 -6.86
CA ALA A 59 0.41 -0.18 -7.55
C ALA A 59 -0.78 -0.77 -8.31
N HIS A 60 -1.31 -1.95 -7.93
CA HIS A 60 -2.56 -2.40 -8.51
C HIS A 60 -3.73 -1.51 -8.08
N LEU A 61 -4.75 -1.48 -8.92
CA LEU A 61 -5.87 -0.54 -8.85
C LEU A 61 -6.64 -0.59 -7.51
N ASP A 62 -6.71 -1.74 -6.91
CA ASP A 62 -7.38 -2.01 -5.64
C ASP A 62 -6.52 -1.65 -4.42
N HIS A 63 -5.27 -1.29 -4.60
CA HIS A 63 -4.38 -0.80 -3.55
C HIS A 63 -4.15 0.71 -3.60
N ILE A 64 -4.43 1.37 -4.76
CA ILE A 64 -4.14 2.80 -4.93
C ILE A 64 -5.37 3.68 -5.14
N GLY A 65 -6.56 3.11 -5.24
CA GLY A 65 -7.77 3.81 -5.69
C GLY A 65 -8.29 4.91 -4.76
N ALA A 66 -7.82 5.01 -3.50
CA ALA A 66 -8.15 6.10 -2.58
C ALA A 66 -6.97 7.04 -2.30
N VAL A 67 -5.80 6.78 -2.91
CA VAL A 67 -4.57 7.55 -2.63
C VAL A 67 -4.71 9.02 -2.95
N THR A 68 -5.26 9.38 -4.12
CA THR A 68 -5.37 10.77 -4.57
C THR A 68 -6.21 11.59 -3.59
N GLU A 69 -7.41 11.12 -3.28
CA GLU A 69 -8.38 11.82 -2.41
C GLU A 69 -7.82 12.00 -0.98
N ILE A 70 -7.20 10.96 -0.42
CA ILE A 70 -6.62 11.03 0.92
C ILE A 70 -5.39 11.94 0.94
N LYS A 71 -4.53 11.83 -0.07
CA LYS A 71 -3.34 12.67 -0.21
C LYS A 71 -3.70 14.15 -0.28
N GLU A 72 -4.71 14.52 -1.06
CA GLU A 72 -5.20 15.89 -1.18
C GLU A 72 -5.84 16.39 0.11
N ARG A 73 -6.70 15.57 0.73
CA ARG A 73 -7.41 15.90 1.98
C ARG A 73 -6.45 16.28 3.12
N TYR A 74 -5.35 15.52 3.26
CA TYR A 74 -4.43 15.68 4.39
C TYR A 74 -3.10 16.36 4.01
N THR A 75 -2.88 16.63 2.73
CA THR A 75 -1.63 17.23 2.21
C THR A 75 -0.39 16.42 2.65
N ILE A 76 -0.42 15.12 2.43
CA ILE A 76 0.60 14.16 2.87
C ILE A 76 1.31 13.51 1.68
N PRO A 77 2.60 13.09 1.82
CA PRO A 77 3.33 12.44 0.75
C PRO A 77 2.89 10.99 0.52
N PHE A 78 2.90 10.58 -0.74
CA PHE A 78 2.73 9.21 -1.19
C PHE A 78 4.07 8.61 -1.60
N TYR A 79 4.37 7.42 -1.05
CA TYR A 79 5.58 6.63 -1.30
C TYR A 79 5.24 5.35 -2.06
N LEU A 80 6.03 5.03 -3.09
CA LEU A 80 5.89 3.82 -3.90
C LEU A 80 7.26 3.36 -4.39
N HIS A 81 7.46 2.06 -4.52
CA HIS A 81 8.71 1.53 -5.07
C HIS A 81 8.86 1.90 -6.56
N ILE A 82 10.07 2.30 -6.97
CA ILE A 82 10.32 2.82 -8.34
C ILE A 82 9.98 1.81 -9.43
N ALA A 83 10.18 0.51 -9.18
CA ALA A 83 9.85 -0.54 -10.13
C ALA A 83 8.33 -0.71 -10.36
N GLU A 84 7.47 -0.07 -9.53
CA GLU A 84 6.02 -0.04 -9.72
C GLU A 84 5.56 1.00 -10.76
N LYS A 85 6.45 1.84 -11.25
CA LYS A 85 6.11 2.88 -12.24
C LYS A 85 5.32 2.36 -13.44
N PRO A 86 5.67 1.22 -14.09
CA PRO A 86 4.89 0.69 -15.21
C PRO A 86 3.48 0.20 -14.79
N VAL A 87 3.34 -0.34 -13.58
CA VAL A 87 2.06 -0.78 -13.04
C VAL A 87 1.16 0.44 -12.78
N LEU A 88 1.70 1.46 -12.14
CA LEU A 88 1.01 2.74 -11.89
C LEU A 88 0.57 3.42 -13.20
N GLU A 89 1.45 3.47 -14.21
CA GLU A 89 1.11 4.02 -15.53
C GLU A 89 -0.01 3.25 -16.23
N SER A 90 -0.21 1.97 -15.90
CA SER A 90 -1.30 1.14 -16.45
C SER A 90 -2.64 1.34 -15.75
N TYR A 91 -2.71 2.09 -14.64
CA TYR A 91 -3.91 2.26 -13.82
C TYR A 91 -5.17 2.66 -14.60
N PRO A 92 -5.15 3.63 -15.54
CA PRO A 92 -6.35 3.99 -16.30
C PRO A 92 -6.83 2.88 -17.24
N VAL A 93 -5.91 2.03 -17.71
CA VAL A 93 -6.27 0.88 -18.55
C VAL A 93 -6.87 -0.23 -17.69
N ALA A 94 -6.25 -0.51 -16.54
CA ALA A 94 -6.72 -1.51 -15.60
C ALA A 94 -8.14 -1.19 -15.09
N THR A 95 -8.42 0.04 -14.66
CA THR A 95 -9.75 0.46 -14.19
C THR A 95 -10.83 0.23 -15.23
N ARG A 96 -10.56 0.57 -16.52
CA ARG A 96 -11.49 0.28 -17.63
C ARG A 96 -11.71 -1.20 -17.86
N MET A 97 -10.64 -2.01 -17.80
CA MET A 97 -10.73 -3.47 -18.03
C MET A 97 -11.59 -4.16 -16.97
N PHE A 98 -11.55 -3.68 -15.72
CA PHE A 98 -12.37 -4.19 -14.63
C PHE A 98 -13.75 -3.51 -14.52
N GLY A 99 -14.07 -2.59 -15.42
CA GLY A 99 -15.37 -1.89 -15.43
C GLY A 99 -15.59 -0.96 -14.24
N LEU A 100 -14.51 -0.47 -13.64
CA LEU A 100 -14.55 0.47 -12.54
C LEU A 100 -14.61 1.92 -13.05
N GLN A 101 -15.06 2.83 -12.17
CA GLN A 101 -15.02 4.25 -12.48
C GLN A 101 -13.56 4.69 -12.61
N GLU A 102 -13.25 5.36 -13.72
CA GLU A 102 -11.92 5.92 -13.94
C GLU A 102 -11.66 7.06 -12.94
N LYS A 103 -10.55 6.95 -12.22
CA LYS A 103 -10.05 7.96 -11.29
C LYS A 103 -8.71 8.49 -11.80
N GLU A 104 -8.29 9.62 -11.27
CA GLU A 104 -6.96 10.16 -11.55
C GLU A 104 -5.86 9.24 -11.02
N THR A 105 -4.83 9.00 -11.83
CA THR A 105 -3.65 8.23 -11.39
C THR A 105 -2.90 9.00 -10.30
N PRO A 106 -2.68 8.41 -9.12
CA PRO A 106 -2.00 9.11 -8.03
C PRO A 106 -0.58 9.56 -8.42
N SER A 107 -0.25 10.81 -8.09
CA SER A 107 1.12 11.30 -8.25
C SER A 107 1.99 10.86 -7.07
N VAL A 108 3.13 10.21 -7.36
CA VAL A 108 4.09 9.76 -6.35
C VAL A 108 5.02 10.90 -5.95
N ASP A 109 5.12 11.19 -4.64
CA ASP A 109 6.01 12.24 -4.11
C ASP A 109 7.40 11.71 -3.79
N LYS A 110 7.48 10.45 -3.38
CA LYS A 110 8.72 9.80 -2.95
C LYS A 110 8.85 8.41 -3.54
N TRP A 111 9.79 8.24 -4.43
CA TRP A 111 10.15 6.93 -4.95
C TRP A 111 11.07 6.20 -3.96
N ILE A 112 10.72 4.94 -3.66
CA ILE A 112 11.57 4.01 -2.90
C ILE A 112 12.42 3.28 -3.93
N GLU A 113 13.75 3.43 -3.86
CA GLU A 113 14.66 2.87 -4.87
C GLU A 113 15.21 1.51 -4.48
N SER A 114 15.48 1.26 -3.24
CA SER A 114 15.83 -0.06 -2.62
C SER A 114 16.44 0.13 -1.23
N GLY A 115 16.40 -0.94 -0.44
CA GLY A 115 17.23 -1.20 0.75
C GLY A 115 17.30 -0.10 1.81
N GLY A 116 17.24 -0.50 3.05
CA GLY A 116 17.34 0.39 4.19
C GLY A 116 15.98 0.74 4.81
N PRO A 117 16.00 1.30 6.02
CA PRO A 117 14.79 1.63 6.74
C PRO A 117 14.12 2.88 6.18
N LEU A 118 12.80 2.81 5.97
CA LEU A 118 11.96 3.96 5.63
C LEU A 118 11.50 4.65 6.92
N LYS A 119 12.00 5.86 7.16
CA LYS A 119 11.63 6.64 8.35
C LYS A 119 10.56 7.67 8.00
N ILE A 120 9.40 7.58 8.65
CA ILE A 120 8.26 8.51 8.49
C ILE A 120 7.80 8.94 9.89
N GLY A 121 8.07 10.18 10.28
CA GLY A 121 7.77 10.64 11.64
C GLY A 121 8.38 9.71 12.71
N PRO A 122 7.56 9.19 13.65
CA PRO A 122 8.01 8.25 14.65
C PRO A 122 8.17 6.80 14.15
N PHE A 123 7.67 6.50 12.95
CA PHE A 123 7.65 5.15 12.38
C PHE A 123 8.95 4.85 11.64
N VAL A 124 9.49 3.65 11.83
CA VAL A 124 10.65 3.13 11.10
C VAL A 124 10.27 1.77 10.55
N PHE A 125 10.01 1.73 9.23
CA PHE A 125 9.72 0.49 8.52
C PHE A 125 10.99 -0.10 7.94
N SER A 126 11.19 -1.40 8.10
CA SER A 126 12.13 -2.14 7.24
C SER A 126 11.40 -2.56 5.97
N ILE A 127 12.05 -2.38 4.83
CA ILE A 127 11.50 -2.75 3.52
C ILE A 127 12.11 -4.08 3.11
N ILE A 128 11.25 -5.04 2.77
CA ILE A 128 11.63 -6.29 2.12
C ILE A 128 11.07 -6.22 0.69
N GLU A 129 11.94 -6.20 -0.31
CA GLU A 129 11.49 -6.32 -1.69
C GLU A 129 10.93 -7.71 -1.92
N THR A 130 9.68 -7.78 -2.36
CA THR A 130 8.93 -9.02 -2.61
C THR A 130 8.31 -9.02 -4.01
N PRO A 131 9.17 -8.88 -5.06
CA PRO A 131 8.70 -8.88 -6.43
C PRO A 131 8.08 -10.23 -6.84
N GLY A 132 7.27 -10.19 -7.92
CA GLY A 132 6.74 -11.38 -8.55
C GLY A 132 5.23 -11.38 -8.72
N HIS A 133 4.46 -10.79 -7.80
CA HIS A 133 3.09 -10.37 -8.06
C HIS A 133 3.08 -9.12 -8.95
N THR A 134 3.90 -8.15 -8.59
CA THR A 134 4.30 -7.00 -9.41
C THR A 134 5.82 -6.86 -9.40
N PRO A 135 6.42 -6.06 -10.32
CA PRO A 135 7.87 -5.89 -10.40
C PRO A 135 8.50 -5.22 -9.19
N GLY A 136 7.78 -4.31 -8.53
CA GLY A 136 8.26 -3.53 -7.40
C GLY A 136 7.52 -3.84 -6.10
N GLY A 137 6.87 -4.99 -6.01
CA GLY A 137 6.18 -5.41 -4.81
C GLY A 137 7.09 -5.36 -3.58
N CYS A 138 6.61 -4.74 -2.50
CA CYS A 138 7.33 -4.58 -1.24
C CYS A 138 6.49 -5.08 -0.08
N SER A 139 7.17 -5.66 0.92
CA SER A 139 6.60 -5.90 2.24
C SER A 139 7.21 -4.94 3.25
N TYR A 140 6.39 -4.37 4.12
CA TYR A 140 6.83 -3.44 5.15
C TYR A 140 6.79 -4.10 6.53
N VAL A 141 7.88 -4.01 7.27
CA VAL A 141 8.01 -4.57 8.63
C VAL A 141 8.15 -3.43 9.63
N ILE A 142 7.34 -3.44 10.66
CA ILE A 142 7.46 -2.55 11.81
C ILE A 142 7.14 -3.33 13.10
N GLU A 143 8.06 -3.31 14.06
CA GLU A 143 7.98 -4.14 15.27
C GLU A 143 7.74 -5.63 14.89
N ASP A 144 6.67 -6.24 15.34
CA ASP A 144 6.27 -7.62 15.08
C ASP A 144 5.20 -7.77 13.96
N CYS A 145 4.92 -6.68 13.24
CA CYS A 145 3.94 -6.64 12.15
C CYS A 145 4.63 -6.64 10.79
N VAL A 146 4.05 -7.40 9.83
CA VAL A 146 4.48 -7.43 8.43
C VAL A 146 3.28 -7.18 7.52
N PHE A 147 3.37 -6.18 6.65
CA PHE A 147 2.36 -5.85 5.64
C PHE A 147 2.87 -6.33 4.29
N VAL A 148 2.28 -7.39 3.77
CA VAL A 148 2.83 -8.14 2.62
C VAL A 148 2.12 -7.85 1.29
N GLY A 149 1.05 -7.03 1.31
CA GLY A 149 0.21 -6.83 0.13
C GLY A 149 -0.23 -8.16 -0.48
N ASP A 150 -0.15 -8.25 -1.79
CA ASP A 150 -0.53 -9.44 -2.55
C ASP A 150 0.60 -10.48 -2.74
N THR A 151 1.61 -10.44 -1.86
CA THR A 151 2.66 -11.47 -1.88
C THR A 151 2.18 -12.76 -1.24
N LEU A 152 1.53 -12.68 -0.07
CA LEU A 152 1.12 -13.83 0.74
C LEU A 152 -0.26 -13.61 1.38
N PHE A 153 -1.15 -14.58 1.23
CA PHE A 153 -2.47 -14.62 1.85
C PHE A 153 -2.62 -15.81 2.79
N GLN A 154 -3.65 -15.79 3.62
CA GLN A 154 -3.99 -16.97 4.43
C GLN A 154 -4.38 -18.15 3.52
N GLY A 155 -3.50 -19.12 3.39
CA GLY A 155 -3.73 -20.30 2.57
C GLY A 155 -3.60 -20.11 1.06
N SER A 156 -3.08 -18.97 0.61
CA SER A 156 -2.88 -18.65 -0.80
C SER A 156 -1.73 -17.65 -0.99
N ILE A 157 -1.47 -17.30 -2.23
CA ILE A 157 -0.46 -16.32 -2.65
C ILE A 157 -1.02 -15.43 -3.75
N GLY A 158 -0.36 -14.31 -4.01
CA GLY A 158 -0.69 -13.42 -5.11
C GLY A 158 -0.63 -14.10 -6.47
N ARG A 159 -1.47 -13.65 -7.39
CA ARG A 159 -1.43 -14.08 -8.79
C ARG A 159 -0.21 -13.52 -9.51
N THR A 160 0.22 -14.20 -10.57
CA THR A 160 1.40 -13.79 -11.36
C THR A 160 1.12 -13.75 -12.87
N ASP A 161 -0.15 -13.77 -13.25
CA ASP A 161 -0.61 -13.81 -14.65
C ASP A 161 -0.96 -12.42 -15.22
N LEU A 162 -0.88 -11.35 -14.41
CA LEU A 162 -1.02 -9.97 -14.86
C LEU A 162 0.31 -9.42 -15.40
N PRO A 163 0.28 -8.35 -16.21
CA PRO A 163 1.50 -7.73 -16.73
C PRO A 163 2.50 -7.36 -15.62
N GLY A 164 3.73 -7.85 -15.72
CA GLY A 164 4.77 -7.68 -14.71
C GLY A 164 4.83 -8.80 -13.67
N GLY A 165 3.85 -9.70 -13.64
CA GLY A 165 3.86 -10.88 -12.78
C GLY A 165 4.84 -11.95 -13.24
N ASP A 166 5.53 -12.61 -12.28
CA ASP A 166 6.50 -13.68 -12.54
C ASP A 166 6.51 -14.70 -11.40
N TRP A 167 6.06 -15.92 -11.68
CA TRP A 167 5.96 -16.97 -10.67
C TRP A 167 7.31 -17.39 -10.06
N PRO A 168 8.38 -17.63 -10.85
CA PRO A 168 9.69 -17.93 -10.29
C PRO A 168 10.18 -16.87 -9.29
N THR A 169 9.98 -15.60 -9.61
CA THR A 169 10.36 -14.47 -8.74
C THR A 169 9.52 -14.43 -7.47
N LEU A 170 8.17 -14.58 -7.58
CA LEU A 170 7.30 -14.61 -6.40
C LEU A 170 7.68 -15.75 -5.44
N LYS A 171 8.02 -16.93 -5.98
CA LYS A 171 8.48 -18.06 -5.18
C LYS A 171 9.76 -17.73 -4.38
N LEU A 172 10.69 -16.97 -4.95
CA LEU A 172 11.88 -16.51 -4.22
C LEU A 172 11.53 -15.52 -3.13
N SER A 173 10.62 -14.58 -3.41
CA SER A 173 10.12 -13.61 -2.42
C SER A 173 9.47 -14.31 -1.22
N LEU A 174 8.65 -15.35 -1.46
CA LEU A 174 8.04 -16.17 -0.39
C LEU A 174 9.06 -16.90 0.48
N ILE A 175 10.20 -17.33 -0.09
CA ILE A 175 11.29 -17.92 0.67
C ILE A 175 11.97 -16.86 1.57
N HIS A 176 12.07 -15.63 1.09
CA HIS A 176 12.70 -14.53 1.83
C HIS A 176 11.88 -14.07 3.04
N ILE A 177 10.56 -14.07 2.94
CA ILE A 177 9.67 -13.70 4.03
C ILE A 177 9.63 -14.80 5.10
#